data_b00a88cc9862151d3b01a13e08e1bebd
#
_entry.id   b00a88cc9862151d3b01a13e08e1bebd
#
_cell.length_a   1.000
_cell.length_b   1.000
_cell.length_c   1.000
_cell.angle_alpha   90.00
_cell.angle_beta   90.00
_cell.angle_gamma   90.00
#
_symmetry.space_group_name_H-M   'P 1'
#
loop_
_entity.id
_entity.type
_entity.pdbx_description
1 polymer ?
#
loop_
_entity_poly.entity_id
_entity_poly.type
_entity_poly.pdbx_seq_one_letter_code
_entity_poly.pdbx_strand_id
1 'polypeptide(L)'
;MRNQQRGKGLPNLPLRTIWMLSFGFLGVQMAFSLQSSQMGRIFQTLGADPTKLGFFFILPPLAGLFVQPIVGYFSDRTWTKRFGRRMPYLLVGALVSVIVMFLLPNSGSFGFSTTAGLWFGAITILFMDLSSNVAMQPFKMVVGDMVNEEQKSYAYAIQSFLSNTGSVLATIFPFLLTIIGVANTAAKGEVPPSVVISFYAGAVVLVIFSLIAVFNVKEYDDKTYELYHGYALNKPEDGQSDFLTLLKRAPKTFWLVTVTQFFSWMAFQYLWTYGTGAVADNVFNAINPTSSGYQNGGNWFGILSAVYSISAVLWSLVLSK
;
A
#
# COMPACT_ATOMS: atom_id res chain seq x y z
N MET A 1 9.89 -24.42 34.16
CA MET A 1 10.86 -23.96 33.14
C MET A 1 10.84 -24.98 32.01
N ARG A 2 10.04 -24.77 30.96
CA ARG A 2 10.04 -25.65 29.78
C ARG A 2 11.31 -25.39 28.99
N ASN A 3 12.07 -26.44 28.67
CA ASN A 3 13.13 -26.42 27.64
C ASN A 3 12.48 -25.94 26.32
N GLN A 4 12.56 -24.66 26.02
CA GLN A 4 12.41 -24.19 24.65
C GLN A 4 13.56 -24.84 23.89
N GLN A 5 13.23 -25.85 23.06
CA GLN A 5 14.19 -26.35 22.10
C GLN A 5 14.61 -25.14 21.27
N ARG A 6 15.88 -24.73 21.42
CA ARG A 6 16.46 -23.68 20.56
C ARG A 6 16.33 -24.17 19.13
N GLY A 7 15.55 -23.50 18.31
CA GLY A 7 15.47 -23.78 16.88
C GLY A 7 16.86 -23.75 16.27
N LYS A 8 17.07 -24.44 15.15
CA LYS A 8 18.35 -24.46 14.42
C LYS A 8 18.78 -23.08 13.91
N GLY A 9 17.89 -22.05 14.01
CA GLY A 9 18.07 -20.77 13.36
C GLY A 9 17.76 -20.84 11.85
N LEU A 10 17.37 -19.73 11.28
CA LEU A 10 17.07 -19.61 9.86
C LEU A 10 18.37 -19.67 9.03
N PRO A 11 18.38 -20.39 7.89
CA PRO A 11 19.55 -20.44 7.02
C PRO A 11 19.79 -19.11 6.31
N ASN A 12 21.02 -18.89 5.86
CA ASN A 12 21.33 -17.77 4.98
C ASN A 12 20.64 -17.96 3.63
N LEU A 13 19.82 -16.98 3.24
CA LEU A 13 19.17 -16.99 1.94
C LEU A 13 20.07 -16.35 0.87
N PRO A 14 20.09 -16.91 -0.36
CA PRO A 14 20.77 -16.27 -1.46
C PRO A 14 20.11 -14.90 -1.78
N LEU A 15 20.93 -13.95 -2.19
CA LEU A 15 20.50 -12.58 -2.52
C LEU A 15 19.30 -12.54 -3.47
N ARG A 16 19.31 -13.42 -4.48
CA ARG A 16 18.20 -13.56 -5.44
C ARG A 16 16.87 -13.84 -4.73
N THR A 17 16.86 -14.71 -3.73
CA THR A 17 15.66 -15.05 -2.97
C THR A 17 15.16 -13.85 -2.18
N ILE A 18 16.04 -13.07 -1.56
CA ILE A 18 15.67 -11.85 -0.81
C ILE A 18 15.03 -10.80 -1.75
N TRP A 19 15.57 -10.64 -2.96
CA TRP A 19 14.94 -9.78 -3.97
C TRP A 19 13.57 -10.28 -4.39
N MET A 20 13.42 -11.60 -4.65
CA MET A 20 12.13 -12.19 -5.02
C MET A 20 11.09 -12.06 -3.91
N LEU A 21 11.50 -12.20 -2.64
CA LEU A 21 10.66 -11.93 -1.46
C LEU A 21 10.13 -10.50 -1.41
N SER A 22 10.80 -9.54 -2.03
CA SER A 22 10.48 -8.12 -1.91
C SER A 22 9.79 -7.54 -3.14
N PHE A 23 9.82 -8.21 -4.30
CA PHE A 23 9.27 -7.67 -5.55
C PHE A 23 7.77 -7.35 -5.48
N GLY A 24 6.96 -8.12 -4.77
CA GLY A 24 5.54 -7.83 -4.60
C GLY A 24 5.26 -6.46 -3.99
N PHE A 25 6.20 -5.93 -3.19
CA PHE A 25 6.06 -4.58 -2.61
C PHE A 25 6.05 -3.48 -3.65
N LEU A 26 6.80 -3.61 -4.73
CA LEU A 26 6.80 -2.61 -5.80
C LEU A 26 5.40 -2.44 -6.38
N GLY A 27 4.73 -3.54 -6.74
CA GLY A 27 3.40 -3.50 -7.31
C GLY A 27 2.34 -2.99 -6.33
N VAL A 28 2.33 -3.53 -5.10
CA VAL A 28 1.35 -3.13 -4.06
C VAL A 28 1.54 -1.67 -3.68
N GLN A 29 2.78 -1.21 -3.53
CA GLN A 29 3.06 0.18 -3.20
C GLN A 29 2.73 1.13 -4.35
N MET A 30 2.93 0.71 -5.61
CA MET A 30 2.51 1.50 -6.77
C MET A 30 1.00 1.71 -6.77
N ALA A 31 0.21 0.66 -6.51
CA ALA A 31 -1.23 0.75 -6.40
C ALA A 31 -1.68 1.69 -5.27
N PHE A 32 -1.10 1.54 -4.07
CA PHE A 32 -1.38 2.39 -2.92
C PHE A 32 -1.00 3.86 -3.16
N SER A 33 0.13 4.12 -3.81
CA SER A 33 0.60 5.48 -4.08
C SER A 33 -0.20 6.17 -5.19
N LEU A 34 -0.70 5.43 -6.21
CA LEU A 34 -1.67 5.95 -7.17
C LEU A 34 -2.96 6.37 -6.47
N GLN A 35 -3.48 5.51 -5.58
CA GLN A 35 -4.64 5.86 -4.77
C GLN A 35 -4.38 7.15 -3.98
N SER A 36 -3.36 7.19 -3.16
CA SER A 36 -3.11 8.32 -2.24
C SER A 36 -2.85 9.63 -2.98
N SER A 37 -2.10 9.62 -4.10
CA SER A 37 -1.75 10.82 -4.85
C SER A 37 -2.86 11.32 -5.78
N GLN A 38 -3.71 10.44 -6.31
CA GLN A 38 -4.71 10.81 -7.31
C GLN A 38 -6.14 10.90 -6.75
N MET A 39 -6.39 10.38 -5.55
CA MET A 39 -7.73 10.30 -4.97
C MET A 39 -8.42 11.67 -4.86
N GLY A 40 -7.71 12.68 -4.32
CA GLY A 40 -8.23 14.05 -4.23
C GLY A 40 -8.58 14.62 -5.60
N ARG A 41 -7.73 14.39 -6.60
CA ARG A 41 -7.93 14.78 -7.98
C ARG A 41 -9.15 14.11 -8.61
N ILE A 42 -9.27 12.79 -8.46
CA ILE A 42 -10.40 12.01 -8.99
C ILE A 42 -11.71 12.50 -8.39
N PHE A 43 -11.82 12.60 -7.07
CA PHE A 43 -13.07 13.03 -6.41
C PHE A 43 -13.50 14.45 -6.77
N GLN A 44 -12.56 15.39 -6.84
CA GLN A 44 -12.90 16.77 -7.24
C GLN A 44 -13.32 16.84 -8.70
N THR A 45 -12.69 16.05 -9.58
CA THR A 45 -13.10 15.99 -11.00
C THR A 45 -14.48 15.35 -11.16
N LEU A 46 -14.85 14.38 -10.32
CA LEU A 46 -16.18 13.81 -10.25
C LEU A 46 -17.23 14.78 -9.70
N GLY A 47 -16.81 15.92 -9.15
CA GLY A 47 -17.68 16.95 -8.62
C GLY A 47 -17.83 16.96 -7.09
N ALA A 48 -16.91 16.33 -6.36
CA ALA A 48 -16.89 16.44 -4.90
C ALA A 48 -16.57 17.87 -4.46
N ASP A 49 -17.29 18.34 -3.45
CA ASP A 49 -16.98 19.58 -2.77
C ASP A 49 -15.63 19.47 -2.04
N PRO A 50 -14.64 20.35 -2.33
CA PRO A 50 -13.34 20.31 -1.67
C PRO A 50 -13.40 20.30 -0.15
N THR A 51 -14.40 20.98 0.44
CA THR A 51 -14.57 21.06 1.91
C THR A 51 -15.04 19.75 2.52
N LYS A 52 -15.63 18.86 1.73
CA LYS A 52 -16.17 17.55 2.16
C LYS A 52 -15.27 16.37 1.80
N LEU A 53 -14.14 16.60 1.15
CA LEU A 53 -13.21 15.54 0.76
C LEU A 53 -12.78 14.68 1.96
N GLY A 54 -12.54 15.29 3.12
CA GLY A 54 -12.16 14.57 4.33
C GLY A 54 -13.12 13.45 4.73
N PHE A 55 -14.42 13.57 4.39
CA PHE A 55 -15.41 12.53 4.64
C PHE A 55 -15.12 11.24 3.84
N PHE A 56 -14.76 11.39 2.57
CA PHE A 56 -14.44 10.25 1.71
C PHE A 56 -13.08 9.61 2.08
N PHE A 57 -12.15 10.43 2.57
CA PHE A 57 -10.80 9.99 2.92
C PHE A 57 -10.67 9.35 4.31
N ILE A 58 -11.70 9.42 5.15
CA ILE A 58 -11.70 8.73 6.45
C ILE A 58 -11.95 7.23 6.33
N LEU A 59 -12.63 6.78 5.27
CA LEU A 59 -13.01 5.38 5.07
C LEU A 59 -11.80 4.44 4.96
N PRO A 60 -10.77 4.72 4.14
CA PRO A 60 -9.59 3.88 4.02
C PRO A 60 -8.87 3.61 5.35
N PRO A 61 -8.47 4.60 6.15
CA PRO A 61 -7.81 4.36 7.44
C PRO A 61 -8.66 3.55 8.42
N LEU A 62 -9.98 3.79 8.45
CA LEU A 62 -10.90 3.01 9.28
C LEU A 62 -10.94 1.54 8.86
N ALA A 63 -10.97 1.29 7.56
CA ALA A 63 -10.92 -0.07 7.03
C ALA A 63 -9.61 -0.79 7.44
N GLY A 64 -8.46 -0.12 7.30
CA GLY A 64 -7.17 -0.65 7.68
C GLY A 64 -7.09 -1.04 9.16
N LEU A 65 -7.73 -0.29 10.05
CA LEU A 65 -7.77 -0.55 11.48
C LEU A 65 -8.37 -1.94 11.81
N PHE A 66 -9.40 -2.33 11.07
CA PHE A 66 -10.07 -3.63 11.29
C PHE A 66 -9.45 -4.77 10.47
N VAL A 67 -9.08 -4.48 9.23
CA VAL A 67 -8.61 -5.52 8.29
C VAL A 67 -7.24 -6.05 8.67
N GLN A 68 -6.32 -5.20 9.12
CA GLN A 68 -4.96 -5.64 9.44
C GLN A 68 -4.89 -6.72 10.53
N PRO A 69 -5.57 -6.58 11.70
CA PRO A 69 -5.60 -7.64 12.70
C PRO A 69 -6.30 -8.91 12.21
N ILE A 70 -7.41 -8.75 11.46
CA ILE A 70 -8.18 -9.89 10.93
C ILE A 70 -7.33 -10.70 9.95
N VAL A 71 -6.71 -10.02 8.98
CA VAL A 71 -5.86 -10.66 7.97
C VAL A 71 -4.63 -11.28 8.61
N GLY A 72 -4.01 -10.61 9.60
CA GLY A 72 -2.91 -11.18 10.38
C GLY A 72 -3.33 -12.50 11.04
N TYR A 73 -4.44 -12.50 11.77
CA TYR A 73 -4.98 -13.68 12.45
C TYR A 73 -5.25 -14.84 11.48
N PHE A 74 -5.92 -14.57 10.36
CA PHE A 74 -6.24 -15.62 9.38
C PHE A 74 -5.00 -16.10 8.62
N SER A 75 -4.10 -15.19 8.23
CA SER A 75 -2.89 -15.57 7.50
C SER A 75 -1.95 -16.45 8.33
N ASP A 76 -1.95 -16.30 9.66
CA ASP A 76 -1.17 -17.14 10.56
C ASP A 76 -1.71 -18.58 10.65
N ARG A 77 -2.99 -18.79 10.35
CA ARG A 77 -3.69 -20.08 10.45
C ARG A 77 -3.96 -20.74 9.11
N THR A 78 -3.75 -20.04 8.01
CA THR A 78 -3.94 -20.57 6.66
C THR A 78 -2.67 -21.29 6.20
N TRP A 79 -2.84 -22.46 5.60
CA TRP A 79 -1.77 -23.15 4.90
C TRP A 79 -2.28 -23.73 3.59
N THR A 80 -1.62 -23.40 2.50
CA THR A 80 -1.91 -23.98 1.18
C THR A 80 -0.69 -24.77 0.70
N LYS A 81 -0.91 -25.98 0.17
CA LYS A 81 0.18 -26.87 -0.30
C LYS A 81 1.03 -26.25 -1.39
N ARG A 82 0.49 -25.35 -2.21
CA ARG A 82 1.15 -24.76 -3.37
C ARG A 82 1.81 -23.41 -3.08
N PHE A 83 1.14 -22.55 -2.32
CA PHE A 83 1.53 -21.17 -2.15
C PHE A 83 1.96 -20.80 -0.72
N GLY A 84 1.95 -21.77 0.20
CA GLY A 84 2.31 -21.51 1.60
C GLY A 84 1.20 -20.80 2.37
N ARG A 85 1.59 -19.95 3.29
CA ARG A 85 0.75 -19.29 4.29
C ARG A 85 0.37 -17.85 3.91
N ARG A 86 1.35 -17.06 3.50
CA ARG A 86 1.22 -15.62 3.25
C ARG A 86 0.89 -15.27 1.80
N MET A 87 1.44 -16.05 0.84
CA MET A 87 1.29 -15.77 -0.59
C MET A 87 -0.14 -15.80 -1.11
N PRO A 88 -1.07 -16.66 -0.63
CA PRO A 88 -2.46 -16.61 -1.05
C PRO A 88 -3.13 -15.26 -0.78
N TYR A 89 -2.80 -14.60 0.33
CA TYR A 89 -3.34 -13.28 0.67
C TYR A 89 -2.81 -12.19 -0.26
N LEU A 90 -1.50 -12.24 -0.59
CA LEU A 90 -0.94 -11.35 -1.62
C LEU A 90 -1.68 -11.50 -2.94
N LEU A 91 -1.91 -12.75 -3.38
CA LEU A 91 -2.59 -13.02 -4.65
C LEU A 91 -4.02 -12.52 -4.65
N VAL A 92 -4.81 -12.85 -3.63
CA VAL A 92 -6.22 -12.41 -3.51
C VAL A 92 -6.30 -10.89 -3.41
N GLY A 93 -5.49 -10.28 -2.55
CA GLY A 93 -5.45 -8.82 -2.41
C GLY A 93 -5.05 -8.13 -3.72
N ALA A 94 -4.02 -8.64 -4.41
CA ALA A 94 -3.62 -8.10 -5.71
C ALA A 94 -4.72 -8.21 -6.77
N LEU A 95 -5.40 -9.35 -6.87
CA LEU A 95 -6.50 -9.54 -7.83
C LEU A 95 -7.66 -8.58 -7.58
N VAL A 96 -8.08 -8.42 -6.32
CA VAL A 96 -9.13 -7.46 -5.98
C VAL A 96 -8.67 -6.02 -6.25
N SER A 97 -7.43 -5.67 -5.90
CA SER A 97 -6.86 -4.35 -6.18
C SER A 97 -6.86 -4.04 -7.69
N VAL A 98 -6.53 -5.02 -8.54
CA VAL A 98 -6.56 -4.86 -10.01
C VAL A 98 -7.96 -4.49 -10.50
N ILE A 99 -8.98 -5.22 -10.05
CA ILE A 99 -10.39 -4.92 -10.41
C ILE A 99 -10.73 -3.49 -9.99
N VAL A 100 -10.38 -3.12 -8.79
CA VAL A 100 -10.65 -1.78 -8.25
C VAL A 100 -9.88 -0.70 -9.01
N MET A 101 -8.64 -0.97 -9.44
CA MET A 101 -7.85 -0.04 -10.25
C MET A 101 -8.45 0.21 -11.64
N PHE A 102 -9.28 -0.70 -12.15
CA PHE A 102 -10.09 -0.44 -13.34
C PHE A 102 -11.38 0.32 -13.01
N LEU A 103 -12.04 0.03 -11.91
CA LEU A 103 -13.32 0.62 -11.55
C LEU A 103 -13.17 2.08 -11.10
N LEU A 104 -12.18 2.39 -10.27
CA LEU A 104 -12.03 3.69 -9.62
C LEU A 104 -11.88 4.86 -10.63
N PRO A 105 -10.93 4.83 -11.58
CA PRO A 105 -10.77 5.94 -12.51
C PRO A 105 -11.92 6.04 -13.52
N ASN A 106 -12.73 5.00 -13.68
CA ASN A 106 -13.90 4.99 -14.57
C ASN A 106 -15.22 5.31 -13.86
N SER A 107 -15.19 5.66 -12.57
CA SER A 107 -16.42 5.92 -11.78
C SER A 107 -17.32 7.01 -12.38
N GLY A 108 -16.78 7.94 -13.16
CA GLY A 108 -17.55 8.95 -13.89
C GLY A 108 -18.14 8.49 -15.23
N SER A 109 -17.57 7.40 -15.81
CA SER A 109 -17.92 6.95 -17.16
C SER A 109 -19.10 5.98 -17.21
N PHE A 110 -19.61 5.53 -16.07
CA PHE A 110 -20.74 4.58 -15.98
C PHE A 110 -22.12 5.18 -16.13
N GLY A 111 -22.23 6.49 -16.45
CA GLY A 111 -23.51 7.18 -16.60
C GLY A 111 -24.25 7.43 -15.29
N PHE A 112 -23.55 7.36 -14.16
CA PHE A 112 -24.12 7.67 -12.85
C PHE A 112 -24.39 9.18 -12.68
N SER A 113 -25.38 9.53 -11.86
CA SER A 113 -25.48 10.89 -11.36
C SER A 113 -24.22 11.26 -10.54
N THR A 114 -23.90 12.55 -10.40
CA THR A 114 -22.75 13.01 -9.62
C THR A 114 -22.70 12.38 -8.23
N THR A 115 -23.82 12.35 -7.52
CA THR A 115 -23.89 11.75 -6.17
C THR A 115 -23.63 10.23 -6.21
N ALA A 116 -24.21 9.51 -7.15
CA ALA A 116 -24.01 8.07 -7.28
C ALA A 116 -22.56 7.74 -7.68
N GLY A 117 -21.96 8.53 -8.58
CA GLY A 117 -20.56 8.41 -8.97
C GLY A 117 -19.60 8.64 -7.81
N LEU A 118 -19.86 9.62 -6.95
CA LEU A 118 -19.06 9.88 -5.74
C LEU A 118 -19.15 8.72 -4.73
N TRP A 119 -20.34 8.19 -4.48
CA TRP A 119 -20.51 7.03 -3.61
C TRP A 119 -19.88 5.77 -4.19
N PHE A 120 -20.02 5.55 -5.49
CA PHE A 120 -19.34 4.44 -6.18
C PHE A 120 -17.82 4.56 -6.03
N GLY A 121 -17.26 5.76 -6.25
CA GLY A 121 -15.85 6.05 -6.03
C GLY A 121 -15.43 5.80 -4.59
N ALA A 122 -16.22 6.23 -3.60
CA ALA A 122 -15.94 6.02 -2.18
C ALA A 122 -15.90 4.53 -1.79
N ILE A 123 -16.88 3.75 -2.26
CA ILE A 123 -16.91 2.30 -2.04
C ILE A 123 -15.71 1.63 -2.73
N THR A 124 -15.40 2.05 -3.94
CA THR A 124 -14.28 1.52 -4.71
C THR A 124 -12.94 1.80 -4.02
N ILE A 125 -12.74 3.00 -3.48
CA ILE A 125 -11.55 3.34 -2.69
C ILE A 125 -11.47 2.51 -1.41
N LEU A 126 -12.58 2.30 -0.72
CA LEU A 126 -12.63 1.42 0.45
C LEU A 126 -12.14 0.02 0.09
N PHE A 127 -12.62 -0.56 -1.01
CA PHE A 127 -12.15 -1.86 -1.49
C PHE A 127 -10.68 -1.84 -1.92
N MET A 128 -10.19 -0.74 -2.47
CA MET A 128 -8.78 -0.57 -2.82
C MET A 128 -7.90 -0.66 -1.56
N ASP A 129 -8.28 0.04 -0.52
CA ASP A 129 -7.53 0.04 0.74
C ASP A 129 -7.61 -1.32 1.44
N LEU A 130 -8.80 -1.92 1.50
CA LEU A 130 -9.01 -3.26 2.04
C LEU A 130 -8.10 -4.28 1.33
N SER A 131 -8.14 -4.32 0.01
CA SER A 131 -7.38 -5.27 -0.80
C SER A 131 -5.87 -5.05 -0.71
N SER A 132 -5.43 -3.79 -0.69
CA SER A 132 -4.02 -3.43 -0.50
C SER A 132 -3.51 -3.87 0.88
N ASN A 133 -4.30 -3.69 1.94
CA ASN A 133 -3.95 -4.17 3.28
C ASN A 133 -3.94 -5.70 3.36
N VAL A 134 -4.90 -6.38 2.70
CA VAL A 134 -4.92 -7.85 2.60
C VAL A 134 -3.65 -8.37 1.93
N ALA A 135 -3.16 -7.71 0.87
CA ALA A 135 -1.93 -8.07 0.19
C ALA A 135 -0.68 -7.74 1.03
N MET A 136 -0.62 -6.53 1.57
CA MET A 136 0.59 -5.96 2.15
C MET A 136 0.96 -6.57 3.49
N GLN A 137 -0.01 -6.79 4.39
CA GLN A 137 0.28 -7.20 5.76
C GLN A 137 0.93 -8.59 5.87
N PRO A 138 0.35 -9.66 5.31
CA PRO A 138 1.00 -10.97 5.34
C PRO A 138 2.36 -10.94 4.63
N PHE A 139 2.46 -10.17 3.54
CA PHE A 139 3.68 -10.08 2.75
C PHE A 139 4.84 -9.40 3.51
N LYS A 140 4.57 -8.38 4.32
CA LYS A 140 5.58 -7.81 5.24
C LYS A 140 6.12 -8.85 6.21
N MET A 141 5.28 -9.76 6.66
CA MET A 141 5.64 -10.79 7.65
C MET A 141 6.50 -11.90 7.04
N VAL A 142 6.43 -12.16 5.73
CA VAL A 142 7.24 -13.19 5.05
C VAL A 142 8.74 -12.97 5.27
N VAL A 143 9.22 -11.72 5.23
CA VAL A 143 10.63 -11.40 5.52
C VAL A 143 10.99 -11.80 6.94
N GLY A 144 10.13 -11.49 7.92
CA GLY A 144 10.32 -11.89 9.32
C GLY A 144 10.33 -13.42 9.52
N ASP A 145 9.51 -14.14 8.74
CA ASP A 145 9.34 -15.58 8.84
C ASP A 145 10.47 -16.38 8.15
N MET A 146 11.12 -15.81 7.13
CA MET A 146 12.05 -16.55 6.27
C MET A 146 13.49 -16.08 6.37
N VAL A 147 13.74 -14.84 6.77
CA VAL A 147 15.08 -14.24 6.75
C VAL A 147 15.71 -14.28 8.15
N ASN A 148 16.95 -14.75 8.25
CA ASN A 148 17.69 -14.77 9.52
C ASN A 148 18.02 -13.36 10.03
N GLU A 149 18.38 -13.24 11.31
CA GLU A 149 18.63 -11.94 11.96
C GLU A 149 19.75 -11.13 11.29
N GLU A 150 20.79 -11.81 10.78
CA GLU A 150 21.93 -11.16 10.13
C GLU A 150 21.55 -10.51 8.80
N GLN A 151 20.62 -11.10 8.06
CA GLN A 151 20.17 -10.62 6.76
C GLN A 151 18.90 -9.75 6.82
N LYS A 152 18.21 -9.68 7.97
CA LYS A 152 16.94 -8.94 8.11
C LYS A 152 17.08 -7.47 7.76
N SER A 153 18.13 -6.80 8.25
CA SER A 153 18.35 -5.38 7.95
C SER A 153 18.45 -5.14 6.46
N TYR A 154 19.22 -5.97 5.77
CA TYR A 154 19.37 -5.92 4.32
C TYR A 154 18.08 -6.25 3.57
N ALA A 155 17.34 -7.26 4.00
CA ALA A 155 16.05 -7.63 3.40
C ALA A 155 15.02 -6.49 3.51
N TYR A 156 14.92 -5.85 4.67
CA TYR A 156 14.04 -4.68 4.85
C TYR A 156 14.51 -3.46 4.06
N ALA A 157 15.81 -3.29 3.85
CA ALA A 157 16.33 -2.22 3.00
C ALA A 157 15.91 -2.43 1.53
N ILE A 158 16.03 -3.66 0.99
CA ILE A 158 15.54 -4.01 -0.36
C ILE A 158 14.02 -3.80 -0.45
N GLN A 159 13.27 -4.22 0.55
CA GLN A 159 11.82 -4.04 0.60
C GLN A 159 11.45 -2.55 0.56
N SER A 160 12.13 -1.73 1.36
CA SER A 160 11.94 -0.27 1.38
C SER A 160 12.33 0.36 0.02
N PHE A 161 13.43 -0.07 -0.57
CA PHE A 161 13.86 0.39 -1.89
C PHE A 161 12.80 0.11 -2.96
N LEU A 162 12.31 -1.12 -3.06
CA LEU A 162 11.29 -1.51 -4.05
C LEU A 162 9.95 -0.83 -3.79
N SER A 163 9.54 -0.71 -2.53
CA SER A 163 8.34 0.01 -2.12
C SER A 163 8.39 1.48 -2.56
N ASN A 164 9.46 2.20 -2.23
CA ASN A 164 9.60 3.60 -2.62
C ASN A 164 9.78 3.77 -4.14
N THR A 165 10.43 2.83 -4.84
CA THR A 165 10.49 2.82 -6.30
C THR A 165 9.10 2.72 -6.92
N GLY A 166 8.24 1.83 -6.40
CA GLY A 166 6.83 1.75 -6.80
C GLY A 166 6.09 3.06 -6.58
N SER A 167 6.35 3.73 -5.47
CA SER A 167 5.76 5.04 -5.15
C SER A 167 6.20 6.13 -6.14
N VAL A 168 7.50 6.20 -6.46
CA VAL A 168 8.03 7.16 -7.47
C VAL A 168 7.38 6.92 -8.83
N LEU A 169 7.32 5.66 -9.28
CA LEU A 169 6.69 5.32 -10.55
C LEU A 169 5.23 5.74 -10.58
N ALA A 170 4.46 5.46 -9.52
CA ALA A 170 3.06 5.83 -9.40
C ALA A 170 2.83 7.33 -9.52
N THR A 171 3.61 8.12 -8.79
CA THR A 171 3.37 9.55 -8.64
C THR A 171 3.83 10.37 -9.85
N ILE A 172 4.87 9.91 -10.55
CA ILE A 172 5.41 10.58 -11.74
C ILE A 172 4.68 10.16 -13.03
N PHE A 173 4.07 8.98 -13.07
CA PHE A 173 3.57 8.39 -14.31
C PHE A 173 2.50 9.23 -15.03
N PRO A 174 1.50 9.84 -14.34
CA PRO A 174 0.54 10.72 -15.01
C PRO A 174 1.22 11.92 -15.71
N PHE A 175 2.26 12.48 -15.11
CA PHE A 175 3.03 13.56 -15.71
C PHE A 175 3.79 13.10 -16.96
N LEU A 176 4.47 11.95 -16.92
CA LEU A 176 5.17 11.38 -18.08
C LEU A 176 4.21 11.10 -19.24
N LEU A 177 3.01 10.61 -18.96
CA LEU A 177 1.98 10.41 -19.99
C LEU A 177 1.58 11.73 -20.64
N THR A 178 1.51 12.81 -19.89
CA THR A 178 1.20 14.14 -20.42
C THR A 178 2.31 14.64 -21.35
N ILE A 179 3.59 14.39 -21.04
CA ILE A 179 4.72 14.78 -21.91
C ILE A 179 4.64 14.07 -23.27
N ILE A 180 4.22 12.82 -23.30
CA ILE A 180 4.07 12.05 -24.56
C ILE A 180 2.74 12.32 -25.28
N GLY A 181 1.96 13.31 -24.85
CA GLY A 181 0.77 13.80 -25.53
C GLY A 181 -0.56 13.16 -25.07
N VAL A 182 -0.58 12.40 -23.97
CA VAL A 182 -1.85 11.90 -23.41
C VAL A 182 -2.62 13.05 -22.76
N ALA A 183 -3.91 13.14 -23.06
CA ALA A 183 -4.77 14.20 -22.54
C ALA A 183 -4.79 14.24 -21.00
N ASN A 184 -4.59 15.44 -20.46
CA ASN A 184 -4.58 15.70 -19.01
C ASN A 184 -5.87 16.36 -18.51
N THR A 185 -6.81 16.60 -19.39
CA THR A 185 -8.13 17.17 -19.09
C THR A 185 -9.22 16.25 -19.58
N ALA A 186 -10.39 16.31 -18.96
CA ALA A 186 -11.57 15.55 -19.34
C ALA A 186 -12.84 16.42 -19.16
N ALA A 187 -13.97 15.95 -19.65
CA ALA A 187 -15.26 16.55 -19.42
C ALA A 187 -15.61 16.54 -17.91
N LYS A 188 -16.56 17.40 -17.52
CA LYS A 188 -17.03 17.43 -16.13
C LYS A 188 -17.61 16.07 -15.73
N GLY A 189 -17.15 15.53 -14.63
CA GLY A 189 -17.56 14.23 -14.13
C GLY A 189 -16.73 13.06 -14.68
N GLU A 190 -15.73 13.28 -15.52
CA GLU A 190 -14.85 12.27 -16.07
C GLU A 190 -13.40 12.46 -15.57
N VAL A 191 -12.68 11.37 -15.35
CA VAL A 191 -11.29 11.39 -14.93
C VAL A 191 -10.39 11.55 -16.16
N PRO A 192 -9.34 12.41 -16.11
CA PRO A 192 -8.42 12.59 -17.24
C PRO A 192 -7.75 11.28 -17.69
N PRO A 193 -7.58 11.07 -19.02
CA PRO A 193 -6.96 9.87 -19.56
C PRO A 193 -5.57 9.57 -19.01
N SER A 194 -4.76 10.61 -18.71
CA SER A 194 -3.45 10.44 -18.08
C SER A 194 -3.53 9.74 -16.72
N VAL A 195 -4.56 10.00 -15.93
CA VAL A 195 -4.81 9.33 -14.66
C VAL A 195 -5.34 7.93 -14.88
N VAL A 196 -6.34 7.74 -15.76
CA VAL A 196 -6.94 6.43 -16.08
C VAL A 196 -5.86 5.44 -16.52
N ILE A 197 -5.02 5.83 -17.49
CA ILE A 197 -3.93 4.99 -18.02
C ILE A 197 -2.90 4.68 -16.92
N SER A 198 -2.64 5.63 -16.00
CA SER A 198 -1.73 5.38 -14.88
C SER A 198 -2.23 4.29 -13.95
N PHE A 199 -3.53 4.23 -13.68
CA PHE A 199 -4.13 3.15 -12.91
C PHE A 199 -4.04 1.81 -13.65
N TYR A 200 -4.27 1.78 -14.96
CA TYR A 200 -4.15 0.55 -15.75
C TYR A 200 -2.71 0.05 -15.79
N ALA A 201 -1.74 0.94 -15.99
CA ALA A 201 -0.33 0.58 -15.93
C ALA A 201 0.07 0.06 -14.54
N GLY A 202 -0.41 0.71 -13.48
CA GLY A 202 -0.21 0.27 -12.11
C GLY A 202 -0.81 -1.11 -11.85
N ALA A 203 -1.99 -1.41 -12.39
CA ALA A 203 -2.63 -2.72 -12.29
C ALA A 203 -1.79 -3.82 -12.98
N VAL A 204 -1.25 -3.53 -14.17
CA VAL A 204 -0.34 -4.45 -14.88
C VAL A 204 0.93 -4.71 -14.06
N VAL A 205 1.55 -3.65 -13.53
CA VAL A 205 2.74 -3.77 -12.68
C VAL A 205 2.42 -4.59 -11.42
N LEU A 206 1.28 -4.33 -10.76
CA LEU A 206 0.84 -5.08 -9.59
C LEU A 206 0.72 -6.58 -9.89
N VAL A 207 0.06 -6.94 -11.00
CA VAL A 207 -0.07 -8.35 -11.42
C VAL A 207 1.30 -8.98 -11.65
N ILE A 208 2.15 -8.37 -12.48
CA ILE A 208 3.46 -8.92 -12.85
C ILE A 208 4.30 -9.16 -11.60
N PHE A 209 4.46 -8.17 -10.74
CA PHE A 209 5.34 -8.28 -9.58
C PHE A 209 4.76 -9.15 -8.45
N SER A 210 3.43 -9.20 -8.31
CA SER A 210 2.78 -10.16 -7.40
C SER A 210 2.96 -11.60 -7.87
N LEU A 211 2.80 -11.86 -9.17
CA LEU A 211 3.04 -13.20 -9.73
C LEU A 211 4.51 -13.62 -9.62
N ILE A 212 5.45 -12.70 -9.88
CA ILE A 212 6.88 -12.97 -9.66
C ILE A 212 7.13 -13.40 -8.21
N ALA A 213 6.58 -12.68 -7.23
CA ALA A 213 6.73 -13.03 -5.82
C ALA A 213 6.08 -14.39 -5.51
N VAL A 214 4.81 -14.59 -5.89
CA VAL A 214 4.05 -15.81 -5.57
C VAL A 214 4.67 -17.07 -6.18
N PHE A 215 5.21 -17.01 -7.40
CA PHE A 215 5.77 -18.19 -8.07
C PHE A 215 7.24 -18.47 -7.73
N ASN A 216 8.00 -17.47 -7.27
CA ASN A 216 9.41 -17.65 -6.94
C ASN A 216 9.69 -17.81 -5.45
N VAL A 217 8.75 -17.43 -4.59
CA VAL A 217 8.90 -17.56 -3.15
C VAL A 217 8.22 -18.83 -2.67
N LYS A 218 9.00 -19.69 -2.02
CA LYS A 218 8.50 -20.90 -1.39
C LYS A 218 8.66 -20.77 0.12
N GLU A 219 7.53 -20.56 0.80
CA GLU A 219 7.50 -20.48 2.26
C GLU A 219 7.84 -21.83 2.91
N TYR A 220 8.40 -21.79 4.13
CA TYR A 220 8.70 -22.99 4.90
C TYR A 220 7.41 -23.69 5.32
N ASP A 221 7.36 -25.01 5.14
CA ASP A 221 6.27 -25.84 5.67
C ASP A 221 6.30 -25.89 7.21
N ASP A 222 5.18 -26.32 7.83
CA ASP A 222 5.01 -26.28 9.29
C ASP A 222 6.16 -26.97 10.04
N LYS A 223 6.63 -28.11 9.52
CA LYS A 223 7.73 -28.88 10.14
C LYS A 223 9.07 -28.15 10.04
N THR A 224 9.36 -27.58 8.88
CA THR A 224 10.58 -26.81 8.63
C THR A 224 10.56 -25.51 9.41
N TYR A 225 9.39 -24.85 9.52
CA TYR A 225 9.22 -23.66 10.32
C TYR A 225 9.47 -23.94 11.81
N GLU A 226 8.86 -25.02 12.36
CA GLU A 226 9.09 -25.45 13.75
C GLU A 226 10.56 -25.79 14.02
N LEU A 227 11.22 -26.45 13.07
CA LEU A 227 12.64 -26.78 13.16
C LEU A 227 13.54 -25.53 13.27
N TYR A 228 13.24 -24.49 12.52
CA TYR A 228 14.05 -23.26 12.50
C TYR A 228 13.72 -22.33 13.65
N HIS A 229 12.45 -22.16 13.99
CA HIS A 229 12.01 -21.21 15.01
C HIS A 229 11.91 -21.81 16.42
N GLY A 230 11.85 -23.15 16.54
CA GLY A 230 11.73 -23.84 17.83
C GLY A 230 10.29 -23.85 18.42
N TYR A 231 9.30 -23.35 17.68
CA TYR A 231 7.88 -23.37 18.07
C TYR A 231 6.98 -23.66 16.87
N ALA A 232 5.86 -24.35 17.11
CA ALA A 232 4.89 -24.68 16.06
C ALA A 232 3.98 -23.50 15.73
N LEU A 233 3.68 -23.30 14.44
CA LEU A 233 2.82 -22.23 13.95
C LEU A 233 1.42 -22.22 14.54
N ASN A 234 0.84 -23.39 14.82
CA ASN A 234 -0.59 -23.56 15.17
C ASN A 234 -0.84 -23.93 16.63
N LYS A 235 0.16 -23.86 17.50
CA LYS A 235 -0.10 -24.02 18.93
C LYS A 235 -0.52 -22.66 19.50
N PRO A 236 -1.74 -22.55 20.07
CA PRO A 236 -2.04 -21.40 20.93
C PRO A 236 -0.94 -21.35 21.99
N GLU A 237 -0.28 -20.21 22.15
CA GLU A 237 0.54 -20.01 23.35
C GLU A 237 -0.43 -20.15 24.54
N ASP A 238 -0.21 -21.17 25.36
CA ASP A 238 -0.89 -21.30 26.67
C ASP A 238 -0.54 -20.04 27.47
N GLY A 239 -1.50 -19.10 27.52
CA GLY A 239 -1.33 -17.81 28.19
C GLY A 239 -1.40 -16.61 27.25
N GLN A 240 -2.13 -16.66 26.13
CA GLN A 240 -2.44 -15.44 25.37
C GLN A 240 -3.12 -14.44 26.33
N SER A 241 -2.30 -13.48 26.76
CA SER A 241 -2.83 -12.33 27.49
C SER A 241 -3.85 -11.66 26.59
N ASP A 242 -5.07 -11.44 27.12
CA ASP A 242 -6.11 -10.69 26.43
C ASP A 242 -5.51 -9.38 25.87
N PHE A 243 -5.91 -9.00 24.65
CA PHE A 243 -5.43 -7.79 23.96
C PHE A 243 -5.45 -6.56 24.89
N LEU A 244 -6.48 -6.40 25.68
CA LEU A 244 -6.59 -5.30 26.65
C LEU A 244 -5.52 -5.39 27.76
N THR A 245 -5.15 -6.58 28.17
CA THR A 245 -4.09 -6.80 29.16
C THR A 245 -2.71 -6.47 28.59
N LEU A 246 -2.45 -6.83 27.33
CA LEU A 246 -1.23 -6.44 26.62
C LEU A 246 -1.14 -4.92 26.46
N LEU A 247 -2.23 -4.27 26.09
CA LEU A 247 -2.31 -2.82 25.95
C LEU A 247 -2.04 -2.09 27.27
N LYS A 248 -2.61 -2.58 28.38
CA LYS A 248 -2.36 -2.01 29.73
C LYS A 248 -0.92 -2.18 30.19
N ARG A 249 -0.25 -3.26 29.76
CA ARG A 249 1.16 -3.54 30.11
C ARG A 249 2.15 -2.93 29.12
N ALA A 250 1.68 -2.24 28.08
CA ALA A 250 2.54 -1.65 27.07
C ALA A 250 3.47 -0.60 27.70
N PRO A 251 4.78 -0.59 27.34
CA PRO A 251 5.75 0.33 27.89
C PRO A 251 5.42 1.78 27.51
N LYS A 252 5.85 2.75 28.32
CA LYS A 252 5.63 4.18 28.07
C LYS A 252 6.09 4.60 26.66
N THR A 253 7.21 4.05 26.18
CA THR A 253 7.73 4.30 24.84
C THR A 253 6.74 3.94 23.74
N PHE A 254 5.99 2.83 23.89
CA PHE A 254 4.94 2.44 22.95
C PHE A 254 3.89 3.56 22.80
N TRP A 255 3.40 4.10 23.92
CA TRP A 255 2.39 5.16 23.90
C TRP A 255 2.92 6.46 23.31
N LEU A 256 4.16 6.84 23.63
CA LEU A 256 4.80 8.03 23.06
C LEU A 256 4.93 7.91 21.53
N VAL A 257 5.41 6.76 21.05
CA VAL A 257 5.50 6.49 19.60
C VAL A 257 4.11 6.51 18.96
N THR A 258 3.11 5.91 19.58
CA THR A 258 1.72 5.90 19.08
C THR A 258 1.16 7.32 18.91
N VAL A 259 1.34 8.18 19.92
CA VAL A 259 0.89 9.58 19.84
C VAL A 259 1.64 10.35 18.75
N THR A 260 2.96 10.19 18.66
CA THR A 260 3.75 10.84 17.61
C THR A 260 3.31 10.37 16.22
N GLN A 261 3.09 9.08 16.03
CA GLN A 261 2.62 8.52 14.77
C GLN A 261 1.21 9.02 14.41
N PHE A 262 0.32 9.16 15.39
CA PHE A 262 -1.02 9.69 15.15
C PHE A 262 -0.96 11.09 14.51
N PHE A 263 -0.19 12.01 15.07
CA PHE A 263 -0.05 13.36 14.51
C PHE A 263 0.69 13.38 13.17
N SER A 264 1.72 12.55 13.01
CA SER A 264 2.44 12.41 11.74
C SER A 264 1.55 11.91 10.62
N TRP A 265 0.77 10.85 10.85
CA TRP A 265 -0.17 10.32 9.86
C TRP A 265 -1.32 11.28 9.57
N MET A 266 -1.79 12.03 10.57
CA MET A 266 -2.78 13.09 10.36
C MET A 266 -2.24 14.16 9.41
N ALA A 267 -1.00 14.61 9.57
CA ALA A 267 -0.37 15.58 8.67
C ALA A 267 -0.25 15.05 7.24
N PHE A 268 0.20 13.80 7.05
CA PHE A 268 0.25 13.16 5.73
C PHE A 268 -1.14 13.01 5.10
N GLN A 269 -2.15 12.66 5.88
CA GLN A 269 -3.51 12.55 5.38
C GLN A 269 -4.04 13.89 4.85
N TYR A 270 -3.78 14.99 5.55
CA TYR A 270 -4.09 16.33 5.05
C TYR A 270 -3.34 16.65 3.75
N LEU A 271 -2.05 16.36 3.70
CA LEU A 271 -1.22 16.57 2.51
C LEU A 271 -1.81 15.82 1.29
N TRP A 272 -2.16 14.56 1.44
CA TRP A 272 -2.70 13.75 0.34
C TRP A 272 -4.12 14.17 -0.06
N THR A 273 -4.93 14.60 0.90
CA THR A 273 -6.31 15.04 0.64
C THR A 273 -6.36 16.35 -0.12
N TYR A 274 -5.57 17.33 0.29
CA TYR A 274 -5.68 18.71 -0.18
C TYR A 274 -4.51 19.17 -1.04
N GLY A 275 -3.43 18.40 -1.15
CA GLY A 275 -2.19 18.81 -1.81
C GLY A 275 -2.38 19.17 -3.28
N THR A 276 -3.16 18.40 -4.04
CA THR A 276 -3.46 18.74 -5.44
C THR A 276 -4.16 20.09 -5.54
N GLY A 277 -5.21 20.32 -4.74
CA GLY A 277 -5.94 21.58 -4.74
C GLY A 277 -5.07 22.75 -4.31
N ALA A 278 -4.24 22.57 -3.29
CA ALA A 278 -3.31 23.61 -2.82
C ALA A 278 -2.29 24.01 -3.88
N VAL A 279 -1.70 23.05 -4.60
CA VAL A 279 -0.77 23.35 -5.70
C VAL A 279 -1.49 24.02 -6.86
N ALA A 280 -2.69 23.53 -7.22
CA ALA A 280 -3.48 24.10 -8.31
C ALA A 280 -3.89 25.56 -8.03
N ASP A 281 -4.34 25.86 -6.84
CA ASP A 281 -4.77 27.20 -6.45
C ASP A 281 -3.58 28.17 -6.35
N ASN A 282 -2.55 27.82 -5.56
CA ASN A 282 -1.45 28.74 -5.26
C ASN A 282 -0.44 28.92 -6.39
N VAL A 283 -0.25 27.92 -7.27
CA VAL A 283 0.74 27.98 -8.36
C VAL A 283 0.11 28.31 -9.70
N PHE A 284 -1.08 27.78 -9.97
CA PHE A 284 -1.76 27.92 -11.26
C PHE A 284 -2.99 28.82 -11.22
N ASN A 285 -3.36 29.35 -10.05
CA ASN A 285 -4.60 30.12 -9.83
C ASN A 285 -5.84 29.40 -10.41
N ALA A 286 -5.91 28.10 -10.23
CA ALA A 286 -6.88 27.23 -10.88
C ALA A 286 -7.65 26.41 -9.84
N ILE A 287 -8.85 26.86 -9.49
CA ILE A 287 -9.75 26.18 -8.54
C ILE A 287 -10.65 25.17 -9.26
N ASN A 288 -10.96 25.40 -10.55
CA ASN A 288 -11.88 24.53 -11.30
C ASN A 288 -11.21 23.21 -11.67
N PRO A 289 -11.71 22.05 -11.17
CA PRO A 289 -11.12 20.73 -11.43
C PRO A 289 -11.06 20.33 -12.91
N THR A 290 -11.89 20.90 -13.78
CA THR A 290 -11.88 20.61 -15.21
C THR A 290 -10.87 21.46 -16.00
N SER A 291 -10.26 22.47 -15.36
CA SER A 291 -9.28 23.35 -16.00
C SER A 291 -7.92 22.64 -16.16
N SER A 292 -7.20 23.02 -17.22
CA SER A 292 -5.83 22.53 -17.43
C SER A 292 -4.89 22.94 -16.29
N GLY A 293 -5.07 24.12 -15.72
CA GLY A 293 -4.29 24.59 -14.56
C GLY A 293 -4.45 23.70 -13.34
N TYR A 294 -5.69 23.30 -13.00
CA TYR A 294 -5.94 22.38 -11.90
C TYR A 294 -5.28 21.01 -12.14
N GLN A 295 -5.43 20.48 -13.35
CA GLN A 295 -4.88 19.17 -13.71
C GLN A 295 -3.34 19.18 -13.75
N ASN A 296 -2.74 20.30 -14.15
CA ASN A 296 -1.30 20.51 -14.06
C ASN A 296 -0.84 20.60 -12.59
N GLY A 297 -1.62 21.22 -11.72
CA GLY A 297 -1.40 21.21 -10.27
C GLY A 297 -1.34 19.78 -9.71
N GLY A 298 -2.22 18.89 -10.17
CA GLY A 298 -2.20 17.47 -9.81
C GLY A 298 -0.92 16.75 -10.29
N ASN A 299 -0.45 17.02 -11.50
CA ASN A 299 0.80 16.48 -12.01
C ASN A 299 2.02 16.98 -11.20
N TRP A 300 2.05 18.27 -10.86
CA TRP A 300 3.12 18.84 -10.02
C TRP A 300 3.10 18.30 -8.60
N PHE A 301 1.92 18.08 -8.02
CA PHE A 301 1.80 17.39 -6.72
C PHE A 301 2.36 15.96 -6.79
N GLY A 302 2.15 15.25 -7.92
CA GLY A 302 2.78 13.97 -8.19
C GLY A 302 4.31 14.05 -8.21
N ILE A 303 4.89 15.06 -8.86
CA ILE A 303 6.35 15.30 -8.90
C ILE A 303 6.90 15.57 -7.49
N LEU A 304 6.24 16.41 -6.70
CA LEU A 304 6.64 16.68 -5.31
C LEU A 304 6.61 15.40 -4.46
N SER A 305 5.59 14.57 -4.64
CA SER A 305 5.48 13.26 -3.98
C SER A 305 6.59 12.29 -4.43
N ALA A 306 7.01 12.35 -5.71
CA ALA A 306 8.14 11.59 -6.22
C ALA A 306 9.47 12.01 -5.59
N VAL A 307 9.70 13.31 -5.42
CA VAL A 307 10.91 13.84 -4.74
C VAL A 307 10.98 13.33 -3.30
N TYR A 308 9.86 13.35 -2.58
CA TYR A 308 9.75 12.75 -1.25
C TYR A 308 10.14 11.26 -1.27
N SER A 309 9.58 10.49 -2.21
CA SER A 309 9.85 9.04 -2.31
C SER A 309 11.29 8.75 -2.73
N ILE A 310 11.89 9.54 -3.61
CA ILE A 310 13.31 9.45 -3.99
C ILE A 310 14.20 9.69 -2.76
N SER A 311 13.88 10.70 -1.96
CA SER A 311 14.61 10.96 -0.71
C SER A 311 14.55 9.78 0.24
N ALA A 312 13.38 9.11 0.34
CA ALA A 312 13.22 7.90 1.13
C ALA A 312 14.03 6.71 0.57
N VAL A 313 14.12 6.57 -0.76
CA VAL A 313 15.00 5.57 -1.42
C VAL A 313 16.45 5.79 -1.05
N LEU A 314 16.94 7.02 -1.20
CA LEU A 314 18.33 7.36 -0.87
C LEU A 314 18.63 7.10 0.61
N TRP A 315 17.71 7.49 1.49
CA TRP A 315 17.86 7.25 2.92
C TRP A 315 17.87 5.76 3.29
N SER A 316 17.05 4.94 2.62
CA SER A 316 17.03 3.49 2.86
C SER A 316 18.37 2.81 2.55
N LEU A 317 19.13 3.32 1.58
CA LEU A 317 20.47 2.84 1.25
C LEU A 317 21.51 3.18 2.33
N VAL A 318 21.32 4.29 3.03
CA VAL A 318 22.18 4.70 4.14
C VAL A 318 21.90 3.89 5.40
N LEU A 319 20.63 3.63 5.68
CA LEU A 319 20.21 2.87 6.89
C LEU A 319 20.59 1.39 6.84
N SER A 320 20.91 0.84 5.67
CA SER A 320 21.32 -0.56 5.53
C SER A 320 22.78 -0.84 5.96
N LYS A 321 23.54 0.20 6.26
CA LYS A 321 24.91 0.14 6.79
C LYS A 321 24.94 0.24 8.30
#